data_38e855b9b31ed0484a4289b7294b4043
#
_entry.id   38e855b9b31ed0484a4289b7294b4043
#
_cell.length_a   1.000
_cell.length_b   1.000
_cell.length_c   1.000
_cell.angle_alpha   90.00
_cell.angle_beta   90.00
_cell.angle_gamma   90.00
#
_symmetry.space_group_name_H-M   'P 1'
#
loop_
_entity.id
_entity.type
_entity.pdbx_description
1 polymer ?
#
loop_
_entity_poly.entity_id
_entity_poly.type
_entity_poly.pdbx_seq_one_letter_code
_entity_poly.pdbx_strand_id
1 'polypeptide(L)'
;MAVKRLIYSAFVAFVASVATIVILASLAPQPEKSAAGTERLVSLDELARHSRATDCWMAIEGGVYDFTDYISVHPTSPAVLTKWCGKEATEAFNTKGYGSPHSTAARAMLPEYLVGKLREK
;
A
#
# COMPACT_ATOMS: atom_id res chain seq x y z
N MET A 1 -11.40 59.19 5.01
CA MET A 1 -11.85 58.16 5.98
C MET A 1 -12.56 56.97 5.30
N ALA A 2 -13.28 57.16 4.21
CA ALA A 2 -14.01 56.06 3.51
C ALA A 2 -13.12 54.94 2.99
N VAL A 3 -12.00 55.26 2.35
CA VAL A 3 -11.07 54.25 1.75
C VAL A 3 -10.47 53.30 2.80
N LYS A 4 -10.10 53.81 3.98
CA LYS A 4 -9.57 52.97 5.06
C LYS A 4 -10.61 51.97 5.58
N ARG A 5 -11.87 52.37 5.65
CA ARG A 5 -12.97 51.46 6.06
C ARG A 5 -13.24 50.37 5.01
N LEU A 6 -13.16 50.72 3.72
CA LEU A 6 -13.34 49.78 2.64
C LEU A 6 -12.25 48.72 2.60
N ILE A 7 -10.97 49.11 2.75
CA ILE A 7 -9.82 48.20 2.80
C ILE A 7 -9.93 47.28 4.01
N TYR A 8 -10.32 47.83 5.19
CA TYR A 8 -10.46 47.01 6.40
C TYR A 8 -11.60 45.98 6.26
N SER A 9 -12.74 46.38 5.69
CA SER A 9 -13.86 45.45 5.44
C SER A 9 -13.50 44.35 4.46
N ALA A 10 -12.76 44.65 3.38
CA ALA A 10 -12.29 43.67 2.42
C ALA A 10 -11.28 42.68 3.05
N PHE A 11 -10.38 43.18 3.89
CA PHE A 11 -9.40 42.35 4.59
C PHE A 11 -10.09 41.41 5.60
N VAL A 12 -11.03 41.89 6.39
CA VAL A 12 -11.80 41.07 7.35
C VAL A 12 -12.60 39.98 6.63
N ALA A 13 -13.25 40.31 5.50
CA ALA A 13 -13.98 39.34 4.69
C ALA A 13 -13.05 38.26 4.11
N PHE A 14 -11.86 38.63 3.65
CA PHE A 14 -10.87 37.69 3.13
C PHE A 14 -10.38 36.76 4.22
N VAL A 15 -10.00 37.26 5.40
CA VAL A 15 -9.55 36.44 6.54
C VAL A 15 -10.64 35.47 6.99
N ALA A 16 -11.91 35.94 7.05
CA ALA A 16 -13.04 35.07 7.40
C ALA A 16 -13.24 33.95 6.37
N SER A 17 -13.11 34.23 5.08
CA SER A 17 -13.22 33.22 4.02
C SER A 17 -12.12 32.18 4.09
N VAL A 18 -10.87 32.59 4.32
CA VAL A 18 -9.73 31.66 4.48
C VAL A 18 -9.92 30.79 5.71
N ALA A 19 -10.34 31.34 6.84
CA ALA A 19 -10.61 30.59 8.05
C ALA A 19 -11.71 29.53 7.83
N THR A 20 -12.78 29.87 7.11
CA THR A 20 -13.87 28.94 6.79
C THR A 20 -13.39 27.80 5.90
N ILE A 21 -12.55 28.08 4.90
CA ILE A 21 -11.99 27.04 4.01
C ILE A 21 -11.10 26.10 4.80
N VAL A 22 -10.27 26.61 5.70
CA VAL A 22 -9.38 25.77 6.54
C VAL A 22 -10.19 24.87 7.47
N ILE A 23 -11.26 25.38 8.09
CA ILE A 23 -12.14 24.59 8.96
C ILE A 23 -12.89 23.51 8.17
N LEU A 24 -13.43 23.84 6.99
CA LEU A 24 -14.10 22.87 6.13
C LEU A 24 -13.14 21.79 5.61
N ALA A 25 -11.90 22.13 5.28
CA ALA A 25 -10.89 21.18 4.89
C ALA A 25 -10.50 20.23 6.03
N SER A 26 -10.54 20.70 7.28
CA SER A 26 -10.29 19.89 8.47
C SER A 26 -11.45 18.96 8.84
N LEU A 27 -12.68 19.30 8.39
CA LEU A 27 -13.89 18.48 8.58
C LEU A 27 -14.13 17.54 7.40
N ALA A 28 -13.39 17.67 6.29
CA ALA A 28 -13.44 16.69 5.22
C ALA A 28 -13.05 15.32 5.78
N PRO A 29 -13.82 14.24 5.48
CA PRO A 29 -13.40 12.90 5.87
C PRO A 29 -12.01 12.67 5.30
N GLN A 30 -11.01 12.60 6.17
CA GLN A 30 -9.69 12.15 5.78
C GLN A 30 -9.88 10.75 5.19
N PRO A 31 -9.21 10.39 4.08
CA PRO A 31 -9.17 9.00 3.68
C PRO A 31 -8.61 8.26 4.90
N GLU A 32 -9.48 7.57 5.60
CA GLU A 32 -9.08 6.76 6.75
C GLU A 32 -8.02 5.80 6.21
N LYS A 33 -6.76 6.07 6.53
CA LYS A 33 -5.73 5.04 6.50
C LYS A 33 -6.30 3.98 7.42
N SER A 34 -6.83 2.92 6.81
CA SER A 34 -7.59 1.85 7.44
C SER A 34 -7.02 1.54 8.81
N ALA A 35 -7.62 2.16 9.83
CA ALA A 35 -7.27 1.92 11.21
C ALA A 35 -7.69 0.51 11.50
N ALA A 36 -6.73 -0.36 11.86
CA ALA A 36 -6.92 -1.60 12.62
C ALA A 36 -8.27 -2.32 12.36
N GLY A 37 -8.68 -2.41 11.11
CA GLY A 37 -9.69 -3.36 10.68
C GLY A 37 -9.09 -4.73 10.86
N THR A 38 -9.85 -5.68 11.35
CA THR A 38 -9.55 -7.09 11.51
C THR A 38 -8.56 -7.52 10.41
N GLU A 39 -7.31 -7.76 10.80
CA GLU A 39 -6.23 -8.08 9.87
C GLU A 39 -6.68 -9.26 9.01
N ARG A 40 -6.78 -9.08 7.70
CA ARG A 40 -7.30 -10.11 6.80
C ARG A 40 -6.42 -11.34 6.92
N LEU A 41 -7.01 -12.47 7.32
CA LEU A 41 -6.33 -13.76 7.37
C LEU A 41 -6.59 -14.52 6.08
N VAL A 42 -5.53 -14.89 5.38
CA VAL A 42 -5.53 -15.64 4.13
C VAL A 42 -5.12 -17.07 4.43
N SER A 43 -5.92 -18.05 4.04
CA SER A 43 -5.54 -19.47 4.17
C SER A 43 -4.61 -19.89 3.03
N LEU A 44 -3.89 -21.01 3.21
CA LEU A 44 -3.07 -21.61 2.14
C LEU A 44 -3.92 -21.96 0.91
N ASP A 45 -5.16 -22.44 1.12
CA ASP A 45 -6.08 -22.77 0.02
C ASP A 45 -6.54 -21.53 -0.74
N GLU A 46 -6.71 -20.41 -0.06
CA GLU A 46 -7.01 -19.13 -0.70
C GLU A 46 -5.79 -18.65 -1.49
N LEU A 47 -4.63 -18.63 -0.87
CA LEU A 47 -3.36 -18.26 -1.51
C LEU A 47 -3.14 -19.06 -2.80
N ALA A 48 -3.34 -20.38 -2.78
CA ALA A 48 -3.13 -21.26 -3.92
C ALA A 48 -4.04 -20.96 -5.13
N ARG A 49 -5.15 -20.25 -4.94
CA ARG A 49 -6.03 -19.82 -6.05
C ARG A 49 -5.42 -18.69 -6.87
N HIS A 50 -4.57 -17.86 -6.26
CA HIS A 50 -3.89 -16.72 -6.88
C HIS A 50 -2.55 -17.12 -7.49
N SER A 51 -2.54 -18.10 -8.38
CA SER A 51 -1.34 -18.80 -8.88
C SER A 51 -0.97 -18.50 -10.33
N ARG A 52 -1.56 -17.45 -10.93
CA ARG A 52 -1.31 -17.08 -12.33
C ARG A 52 -0.57 -15.75 -12.42
N ALA A 53 0.11 -15.50 -13.54
CA ALA A 53 0.76 -14.21 -13.77
C ALA A 53 -0.21 -13.01 -13.74
N THR A 54 -1.47 -13.24 -14.09
CA THR A 54 -2.54 -12.23 -14.06
C THR A 54 -3.30 -12.16 -12.74
N ASP A 55 -2.91 -13.00 -11.78
CA ASP A 55 -3.50 -13.07 -10.43
C ASP A 55 -2.50 -13.82 -9.53
N CYS A 56 -1.52 -13.08 -9.00
CA CYS A 56 -0.32 -13.65 -8.38
C CYS A 56 -0.12 -13.14 -6.97
N TRP A 57 -0.51 -13.95 -6.01
CA TRP A 57 -0.20 -13.68 -4.60
C TRP A 57 0.91 -14.60 -4.11
N MET A 58 1.73 -14.09 -3.20
CA MET A 58 2.78 -14.86 -2.54
C MET A 58 2.76 -14.61 -1.05
N ALA A 59 3.04 -15.63 -0.25
CA ALA A 59 3.29 -15.45 1.17
C ALA A 59 4.80 -15.27 1.41
N ILE A 60 5.17 -14.23 2.16
CA ILE A 60 6.55 -13.95 2.55
C ILE A 60 6.57 -13.54 4.02
N GLU A 61 7.28 -14.29 4.85
CA GLU A 61 7.45 -14.02 6.29
C GLU A 61 6.10 -13.80 7.01
N GLY A 62 5.09 -14.60 6.65
CA GLY A 62 3.74 -14.54 7.24
C GLY A 62 2.83 -13.46 6.66
N GLY A 63 3.33 -12.53 5.85
CA GLY A 63 2.52 -11.60 5.07
C GLY A 63 2.10 -12.22 3.73
N VAL A 64 0.90 -11.89 3.25
CA VAL A 64 0.44 -12.22 1.89
C VAL A 64 0.42 -10.97 1.05
N TYR A 65 1.04 -11.03 -0.12
CA TYR A 65 1.27 -9.88 -1.00
C TYR A 65 0.76 -10.16 -2.40
N ASP A 66 0.10 -9.17 -3.02
CA ASP A 66 -0.34 -9.22 -4.41
C ASP A 66 0.74 -8.62 -5.32
N PHE A 67 1.42 -9.46 -6.08
CA PHE A 67 2.46 -9.06 -7.02
C PHE A 67 2.00 -9.05 -8.48
N THR A 68 0.70 -9.14 -8.73
CA THR A 68 0.15 -9.23 -10.10
C THR A 68 0.72 -8.14 -11.00
N ASP A 69 0.62 -6.88 -10.59
CA ASP A 69 1.11 -5.75 -11.38
C ASP A 69 2.65 -5.61 -11.33
N TYR A 70 3.26 -6.09 -10.26
CA TYR A 70 4.71 -5.99 -10.06
C TYR A 70 5.51 -6.94 -10.96
N ILE A 71 4.92 -8.04 -11.42
CA ILE A 71 5.59 -9.01 -12.30
C ILE A 71 6.21 -8.34 -13.54
N SER A 72 5.50 -7.37 -14.15
CA SER A 72 5.94 -6.70 -15.36
C SER A 72 7.08 -5.70 -15.15
N VAL A 73 7.25 -5.20 -13.93
CA VAL A 73 8.26 -4.19 -13.58
C VAL A 73 9.41 -4.75 -12.75
N HIS A 74 9.35 -6.03 -12.41
CA HIS A 74 10.42 -6.69 -11.66
C HIS A 74 11.74 -6.69 -12.46
N PRO A 75 12.90 -6.39 -11.83
CA PRO A 75 14.19 -6.27 -12.52
C PRO A 75 14.68 -7.53 -13.25
N THR A 76 14.10 -8.70 -12.96
CA THR A 76 14.46 -9.96 -13.61
C THR A 76 13.32 -10.47 -14.50
N SER A 77 13.55 -11.61 -15.18
CA SER A 77 12.50 -12.24 -16.00
C SER A 77 11.23 -12.52 -15.19
N PRO A 78 10.03 -12.25 -15.74
CA PRO A 78 8.74 -12.59 -15.12
C PRO A 78 8.65 -14.05 -14.63
N ALA A 79 9.29 -14.97 -15.31
CA ALA A 79 9.30 -16.38 -14.93
C ALA A 79 9.91 -16.66 -13.55
N VAL A 80 10.79 -15.78 -13.07
CA VAL A 80 11.39 -15.89 -11.73
C VAL A 80 10.33 -15.68 -10.64
N LEU A 81 9.35 -14.78 -10.87
CA LEU A 81 8.26 -14.53 -9.94
C LEU A 81 7.11 -15.51 -10.14
N THR A 82 6.67 -15.74 -11.37
CA THR A 82 5.44 -16.49 -11.66
C THR A 82 5.43 -17.91 -11.13
N LYS A 83 6.61 -18.54 -10.99
CA LYS A 83 6.74 -19.87 -10.38
C LYS A 83 6.34 -19.90 -8.88
N TRP A 84 6.30 -18.74 -8.23
CA TRP A 84 5.96 -18.58 -6.82
C TRP A 84 4.55 -18.08 -6.58
N CYS A 85 3.81 -17.73 -7.63
CA CYS A 85 2.40 -17.34 -7.48
C CYS A 85 1.60 -18.45 -6.81
N GLY A 86 0.78 -18.10 -5.83
CA GLY A 86 -0.04 -19.01 -5.05
C GLY A 86 0.72 -19.82 -3.99
N LYS A 87 1.95 -19.44 -3.66
CA LYS A 87 2.84 -20.26 -2.79
C LYS A 87 3.47 -19.42 -1.68
N GLU A 88 3.94 -20.15 -0.69
CA GLU A 88 4.86 -19.64 0.31
C GLU A 88 6.24 -19.44 -0.36
N ALA A 89 6.80 -18.25 -0.27
CA ALA A 89 7.99 -17.82 -0.98
C ALA A 89 9.07 -17.18 -0.07
N THR A 90 8.96 -17.34 1.25
CA THR A 90 9.91 -16.76 2.22
C THR A 90 11.35 -17.16 1.93
N GLU A 91 11.61 -18.44 1.71
CA GLU A 91 12.96 -18.91 1.40
C GLU A 91 13.47 -18.32 0.09
N ALA A 92 12.64 -18.32 -0.95
CA ALA A 92 12.99 -17.74 -2.24
C ALA A 92 13.30 -16.25 -2.14
N PHE A 93 12.53 -15.52 -1.35
CA PHE A 93 12.76 -14.09 -1.10
C PHE A 93 14.05 -13.87 -0.30
N ASN A 94 14.34 -14.70 0.69
CA ASN A 94 15.51 -14.57 1.54
C ASN A 94 16.81 -15.09 0.91
N THR A 95 16.73 -15.91 -0.15
CA THR A 95 17.93 -16.52 -0.76
C THR A 95 18.10 -16.19 -2.23
N LYS A 96 17.05 -15.71 -2.93
CA LYS A 96 17.00 -15.58 -4.40
C LYS A 96 17.35 -16.87 -5.15
N GLY A 97 17.34 -18.01 -4.43
CA GLY A 97 17.74 -19.32 -4.97
C GLY A 97 19.26 -19.56 -5.07
N TYR A 98 20.10 -18.62 -4.62
CA TYR A 98 21.57 -18.73 -4.61
C TYR A 98 22.23 -18.21 -3.32
N GLY A 99 21.47 -18.15 -2.22
CA GLY A 99 21.98 -17.80 -0.89
C GLY A 99 22.16 -16.30 -0.63
N SER A 100 21.66 -15.43 -1.49
CA SER A 100 21.73 -13.96 -1.31
C SER A 100 20.35 -13.37 -1.09
N PRO A 101 20.11 -12.65 0.02
CA PRO A 101 18.79 -12.06 0.29
C PRO A 101 18.47 -10.90 -0.66
N HIS A 102 17.18 -10.57 -0.75
CA HIS A 102 16.76 -9.32 -1.35
C HIS A 102 17.27 -8.11 -0.56
N SER A 103 17.46 -6.99 -1.24
CA SER A 103 17.94 -5.75 -0.64
C SER A 103 16.95 -5.19 0.39
N THR A 104 17.45 -4.29 1.26
CA THR A 104 16.59 -3.54 2.17
C THR A 104 15.54 -2.70 1.42
N ALA A 105 15.87 -2.18 0.23
CA ALA A 105 14.92 -1.46 -0.62
C ALA A 105 13.78 -2.38 -1.10
N ALA A 106 14.08 -3.60 -1.54
CA ALA A 106 13.05 -4.57 -1.93
C ALA A 106 12.15 -4.95 -0.75
N ARG A 107 12.71 -5.10 0.45
CA ARG A 107 11.93 -5.36 1.67
C ARG A 107 11.02 -4.18 2.03
N ALA A 108 11.51 -2.95 1.86
CA ALA A 108 10.76 -1.73 2.15
C ALA A 108 9.55 -1.53 1.20
N MET A 109 9.55 -2.16 0.04
CA MET A 109 8.43 -2.14 -0.90
C MET A 109 7.28 -3.09 -0.51
N LEU A 110 7.53 -4.15 0.25
CA LEU A 110 6.52 -5.18 0.58
C LEU A 110 5.20 -4.60 1.12
N PRO A 111 5.19 -3.60 2.02
CA PRO A 111 3.94 -3.05 2.55
C PRO A 111 2.99 -2.47 1.48
N GLU A 112 3.50 -2.07 0.32
CA GLU A 112 2.70 -1.52 -0.78
C GLU A 112 1.81 -2.58 -1.43
N TYR A 113 2.21 -3.85 -1.35
CA TYR A 113 1.54 -5.00 -1.95
C TYR A 113 0.78 -5.86 -0.94
N LEU A 114 0.75 -5.46 0.34
CA LEU A 114 0.17 -6.27 1.42
C LEU A 114 -1.34 -6.44 1.27
N VAL A 115 -1.79 -7.68 1.19
CA VAL A 115 -3.20 -8.10 1.15
C VAL A 115 -3.72 -8.52 2.52
N GLY A 116 -2.88 -9.17 3.31
CA GLY A 116 -3.23 -9.69 4.62
C GLY A 116 -2.12 -10.54 5.23
N LYS A 117 -2.45 -11.31 6.26
CA LYS A 117 -1.54 -12.27 6.88
C LYS A 117 -1.92 -13.70 6.54
N LEU A 118 -0.90 -14.53 6.38
CA LEU A 118 -1.10 -15.97 6.24
C LEU A 118 -1.66 -16.52 7.56
N ARG A 119 -2.74 -17.28 7.49
CA ARG A 119 -3.30 -17.96 8.67
C ARG A 119 -2.35 -19.08 9.07
N GLU A 120 -1.88 -19.03 10.30
CA GLU A 120 -1.21 -20.17 10.93
C GLU A 120 -2.18 -21.36 11.04
N LYS A 121 -1.65 -22.59 10.89
CA LYS A 121 -2.46 -23.82 10.98
C LYS A 121 -2.91 -24.08 12.41
#